data_6d23590ba9a2a12d490ad91ef8670776
#
_entry.id   6d23590ba9a2a12d490ad91ef8670776
#
_cell.length_a   1.000
_cell.length_b   1.000
_cell.length_c   1.000
_cell.angle_alpha   90.00
_cell.angle_beta   90.00
_cell.angle_gamma   90.00
#
_symmetry.space_group_name_H-M   'P 1'
#
loop_
_entity.id
_entity.type
_entity.pdbx_description
1 polymer ?
#
loop_
_entity_poly.entity_id
_entity_poly.type
_entity_poly.pdbx_seq_one_letter_code
_entity_poly.pdbx_strand_id
1 'polypeptide(L)'
;IIPALVNGKYDVIMAGMSVTEERKKTISFSKAYMTEPARFFTLNSSPLSTFTSAKNLNLDDDSSATSGTISALNNAMKGMNIGVTVATIHEDFANKYLDSNLKVYPTQDEMNLDLAAGRIDAMLCDVGTAEAFMETSGGSNVVTFGPNVFGGLLGEGVGAGIRQGDADLKAMFDKAIADAAADGTISKISMQWFGKDLAP
;
A
#
# COMPACT_ATOMS: atom_id res chain seq x y z
N ILE A 1 3.23 -13.87 7.47
CA ILE A 1 2.08 -13.67 8.36
C ILE A 1 0.94 -14.67 8.06
N ILE A 2 0.52 -14.86 6.81
CA ILE A 2 -0.57 -15.80 6.42
C ILE A 2 -0.31 -17.24 6.87
N PRO A 3 0.88 -17.86 6.66
CA PRO A 3 1.11 -19.23 7.13
C PRO A 3 0.95 -19.41 8.64
N ALA A 4 1.25 -18.38 9.42
CA ALA A 4 1.09 -18.43 10.88
C ALA A 4 -0.40 -18.37 11.30
N LEU A 5 -1.24 -17.60 10.59
CA LEU A 5 -2.69 -17.62 10.77
C LEU A 5 -3.28 -19.00 10.45
N VAL A 6 -2.94 -19.56 9.29
CA VAL A 6 -3.43 -20.88 8.85
C VAL A 6 -3.02 -21.97 9.83
N ASN A 7 -1.82 -21.90 10.39
CA ASN A 7 -1.30 -22.84 11.40
C ASN A 7 -1.79 -22.57 12.85
N GLY A 8 -2.75 -21.63 13.03
CA GLY A 8 -3.39 -21.39 14.32
C GLY A 8 -2.52 -20.70 15.37
N LYS A 9 -1.44 -19.98 14.94
CA LYS A 9 -0.61 -19.21 15.90
C LYS A 9 -1.33 -17.96 16.43
N TYR A 10 -2.31 -17.48 15.71
CA TYR A 10 -3.25 -16.42 16.07
C TYR A 10 -4.53 -16.57 15.24
N ASP A 11 -5.59 -15.85 15.59
CA ASP A 11 -6.92 -16.05 15.02
C ASP A 11 -7.29 -15.02 13.95
N VAL A 12 -6.64 -13.85 13.98
CA VAL A 12 -6.92 -12.72 13.07
C VAL A 12 -5.64 -11.99 12.71
N ILE A 13 -5.56 -11.50 11.49
CA ILE A 13 -4.55 -10.53 11.04
C ILE A 13 -5.23 -9.16 10.92
N MET A 14 -4.87 -8.22 11.79
CA MET A 14 -5.22 -6.80 11.65
C MET A 14 -3.92 -6.00 11.57
N ALA A 15 -3.33 -5.93 10.39
CA ALA A 15 -1.99 -5.40 10.18
C ALA A 15 -1.87 -4.67 8.82
N GLY A 16 -2.87 -3.87 8.46
CA GLY A 16 -2.86 -3.17 7.18
C GLY A 16 -2.90 -4.10 5.96
N MET A 17 -3.49 -5.30 6.10
CA MET A 17 -3.44 -6.31 5.05
C MET A 17 -4.45 -6.02 3.95
N SER A 18 -3.96 -5.77 2.74
CA SER A 18 -4.80 -5.54 1.57
C SER A 18 -5.56 -6.80 1.16
N VAL A 19 -6.83 -6.63 0.84
CA VAL A 19 -7.74 -7.67 0.37
C VAL A 19 -7.48 -7.90 -1.12
N THR A 20 -6.75 -8.96 -1.46
CA THR A 20 -6.43 -9.30 -2.85
C THR A 20 -6.99 -10.67 -3.22
N GLU A 21 -7.29 -10.88 -4.50
CA GLU A 21 -7.77 -12.16 -5.03
C GLU A 21 -6.78 -13.30 -4.77
N GLU A 22 -5.47 -13.01 -4.83
CA GLU A 22 -4.44 -14.02 -4.53
C GLU A 22 -4.51 -14.48 -3.07
N ARG A 23 -4.61 -13.54 -2.13
CA ARG A 23 -4.71 -13.83 -0.70
C ARG A 23 -6.02 -14.53 -0.33
N LYS A 24 -7.13 -14.20 -1.02
CA LYS A 24 -8.45 -14.85 -0.86
C LYS A 24 -8.42 -16.35 -1.18
N LYS A 25 -7.46 -16.83 -1.98
CA LYS A 25 -7.29 -18.27 -2.22
C LYS A 25 -6.87 -19.04 -0.98
N THR A 26 -6.20 -18.41 -0.03
CA THR A 26 -5.64 -19.06 1.17
C THR A 26 -6.37 -18.69 2.46
N ILE A 27 -6.86 -17.46 2.58
CA ILE A 27 -7.57 -16.95 3.76
C ILE A 27 -8.85 -16.23 3.37
N SER A 28 -9.76 -16.06 4.32
CA SER A 28 -10.92 -15.17 4.21
C SER A 28 -10.58 -13.78 4.72
N PHE A 29 -11.32 -12.79 4.26
CA PHE A 29 -11.22 -11.41 4.74
C PHE A 29 -12.57 -10.93 5.26
N SER A 30 -12.54 -10.05 6.25
CA SER A 30 -13.68 -9.22 6.60
C SER A 30 -14.00 -8.23 5.48
N LYS A 31 -15.10 -7.47 5.63
CA LYS A 31 -15.27 -6.20 4.90
C LYS A 31 -14.03 -5.33 5.08
N ALA A 32 -13.70 -4.53 4.07
CA ALA A 32 -12.65 -3.55 4.22
C ALA A 32 -13.02 -2.52 5.30
N TYR A 33 -12.06 -2.15 6.14
CA TYR A 33 -12.21 -1.10 7.16
C TYR A 33 -11.41 0.15 6.81
N MET A 34 -10.57 0.09 5.77
CA MET A 34 -9.77 1.22 5.30
C MET A 34 -9.49 1.08 3.80
N THR A 35 -9.43 2.20 3.10
CA THR A 35 -8.95 2.25 1.72
C THR A 35 -7.80 3.24 1.62
N GLU A 36 -6.67 2.80 1.11
CA GLU A 36 -5.49 3.63 0.98
C GLU A 36 -4.80 3.33 -0.35
N PRO A 37 -4.44 4.36 -1.15
CA PRO A 37 -3.68 4.14 -2.37
C PRO A 37 -2.21 3.85 -2.05
N ALA A 38 -1.55 3.07 -2.90
CA ALA A 38 -0.10 3.04 -2.96
C ALA A 38 0.42 4.31 -3.65
N ARG A 39 1.61 4.76 -3.26
CA ARG A 39 2.23 5.93 -3.85
C ARG A 39 3.75 5.83 -3.86
N PHE A 40 4.36 6.56 -4.79
CA PHE A 40 5.81 6.68 -4.84
C PHE A 40 6.29 7.85 -3.99
N PHE A 41 7.46 7.65 -3.37
CA PHE A 41 8.15 8.64 -2.55
C PHE A 41 9.61 8.73 -2.97
N THR A 42 10.16 9.94 -2.92
CA THR A 42 11.55 10.23 -3.28
C THR A 42 12.07 11.38 -2.43
N LEU A 43 13.34 11.68 -2.54
CA LEU A 43 13.91 12.90 -1.91
C LEU A 43 13.51 14.16 -2.70
N ASN A 44 13.29 15.26 -2.01
CA ASN A 44 12.97 16.55 -2.63
C ASN A 44 14.07 17.05 -3.58
N SER A 45 15.32 16.60 -3.40
CA SER A 45 16.45 16.86 -4.29
C SER A 45 16.51 15.99 -5.55
N SER A 46 15.68 14.94 -5.61
CA SER A 46 15.63 14.02 -6.75
C SER A 46 14.94 14.67 -7.95
N PRO A 47 15.36 14.37 -9.19
CA PRO A 47 14.61 14.77 -10.39
C PRO A 47 13.16 14.27 -10.40
N LEU A 48 12.88 13.15 -9.72
CA LEU A 48 11.53 12.59 -9.61
C LEU A 48 10.56 13.49 -8.83
N SER A 49 11.05 14.35 -7.94
CA SER A 49 10.22 15.27 -7.16
C SER A 49 9.38 16.24 -8.00
N THR A 50 9.83 16.50 -9.23
CA THR A 50 9.12 17.37 -10.19
C THR A 50 8.35 16.59 -11.25
N PHE A 51 8.34 15.26 -11.17
CA PHE A 51 7.64 14.43 -12.14
C PHE A 51 6.12 14.64 -12.04
N THR A 52 5.50 14.97 -13.16
CA THR A 52 4.06 15.16 -13.28
C THR A 52 3.41 14.03 -14.07
N SER A 53 2.29 13.54 -13.58
CA SER A 53 1.51 12.48 -14.23
C SER A 53 0.02 12.69 -14.01
N ALA A 54 -0.81 11.74 -14.46
CA ALA A 54 -2.19 11.65 -14.02
C ALA A 54 -2.25 11.59 -12.48
N LYS A 55 -3.30 12.16 -11.89
CA LYS A 55 -3.48 12.16 -10.42
C LYS A 55 -3.66 10.75 -9.87
N ASN A 56 -4.37 9.91 -10.61
CA ASN A 56 -4.74 8.56 -10.23
C ASN A 56 -4.39 7.57 -11.34
N LEU A 57 -3.97 6.37 -10.93
CA LEU A 57 -3.73 5.21 -11.78
C LEU A 57 -4.58 4.05 -11.23
N ASN A 58 -5.70 3.75 -11.90
CA ASN A 58 -6.55 2.62 -11.58
C ASN A 58 -6.11 1.41 -12.42
N LEU A 59 -5.67 0.34 -11.76
CA LEU A 59 -5.20 -0.88 -12.42
C LEU A 59 -6.34 -1.78 -12.94
N ASP A 60 -7.60 -1.46 -12.60
CA ASP A 60 -8.78 -2.11 -13.19
C ASP A 60 -9.18 -1.49 -14.54
N ASP A 61 -8.56 -0.37 -14.91
CA ASP A 61 -8.81 0.32 -16.16
C ASP A 61 -7.75 -0.04 -17.21
N ASP A 62 -8.14 -0.81 -18.21
CA ASP A 62 -7.27 -1.24 -19.33
C ASP A 62 -7.09 -0.16 -20.41
N SER A 63 -7.40 1.09 -20.11
CA SER A 63 -7.32 2.19 -21.09
C SER A 63 -5.89 2.50 -21.53
N SER A 64 -5.78 3.17 -22.67
CA SER A 64 -4.49 3.71 -23.13
C SER A 64 -3.91 4.77 -22.18
N ALA A 65 -4.75 5.42 -21.35
CA ALA A 65 -4.31 6.37 -20.35
C ALA A 65 -3.56 5.66 -19.20
N THR A 66 -4.07 4.51 -18.75
CA THR A 66 -3.42 3.67 -17.74
C THR A 66 -2.06 3.18 -18.21
N SER A 67 -2.00 2.57 -19.39
CA SER A 67 -0.73 2.09 -19.98
C SER A 67 0.24 3.24 -20.28
N GLY A 68 -0.26 4.39 -20.71
CA GLY A 68 0.53 5.62 -20.91
C GLY A 68 1.14 6.14 -19.61
N THR A 69 0.40 6.12 -18.51
CA THR A 69 0.90 6.55 -17.19
C THR A 69 2.00 5.60 -16.68
N ILE A 70 1.83 4.28 -16.83
CA ILE A 70 2.85 3.29 -16.48
C ILE A 70 4.12 3.49 -17.32
N SER A 71 3.97 3.73 -18.62
CA SER A 71 5.10 4.00 -19.52
C SER A 71 5.85 5.28 -19.13
N ALA A 72 5.14 6.33 -18.75
CA ALA A 72 5.74 7.57 -18.28
C ALA A 72 6.52 7.38 -16.98
N LEU A 73 5.98 6.62 -16.01
CA LEU A 73 6.67 6.24 -14.79
C LEU A 73 7.96 5.46 -15.07
N ASN A 74 7.89 4.45 -15.94
CA ASN A 74 9.06 3.66 -16.32
C ASN A 74 10.14 4.49 -17.00
N ASN A 75 9.76 5.42 -17.86
CA ASN A 75 10.72 6.33 -18.49
C ASN A 75 11.39 7.25 -17.47
N ALA A 76 10.62 7.79 -16.50
CA ALA A 76 11.15 8.68 -15.46
C ALA A 76 12.08 7.92 -14.49
N MET A 77 11.78 6.67 -14.17
CA MET A 77 12.54 5.83 -13.22
C MET A 77 13.57 4.92 -13.88
N LYS A 78 13.84 5.08 -15.17
CA LYS A 78 14.75 4.21 -15.93
C LYS A 78 16.14 4.16 -15.31
N GLY A 79 16.57 2.94 -14.95
CA GLY A 79 17.89 2.68 -14.35
C GLY A 79 18.00 3.07 -12.87
N MET A 80 16.93 3.57 -12.25
CA MET A 80 16.89 3.92 -10.85
C MET A 80 16.64 2.70 -9.94
N ASN A 81 17.05 2.81 -8.68
CA ASN A 81 16.81 1.81 -7.65
C ASN A 81 15.49 2.14 -6.93
N ILE A 82 14.50 1.25 -7.05
CA ILE A 82 13.18 1.43 -6.45
C ILE A 82 13.01 0.44 -5.30
N GLY A 83 12.77 0.94 -4.09
CA GLY A 83 12.55 0.15 -2.89
C GLY A 83 11.10 -0.31 -2.76
N VAL A 84 10.92 -1.56 -2.34
CA VAL A 84 9.63 -2.14 -1.91
C VAL A 84 9.86 -3.06 -0.72
N THR A 85 8.84 -3.31 0.09
CA THR A 85 8.92 -4.28 1.18
C THR A 85 8.53 -5.67 0.67
N VAL A 86 9.25 -6.69 1.12
CA VAL A 86 9.07 -8.10 0.72
C VAL A 86 7.66 -8.61 1.01
N ALA A 87 7.13 -9.44 0.12
CA ALA A 87 5.83 -10.10 0.21
C ALA A 87 4.64 -9.12 0.35
N THR A 88 4.77 -7.92 -0.22
CA THR A 88 3.72 -6.92 -0.28
C THR A 88 3.13 -6.80 -1.68
N ILE A 89 1.94 -6.20 -1.76
CA ILE A 89 1.31 -5.83 -3.04
C ILE A 89 2.17 -4.83 -3.85
N HIS A 90 3.01 -4.06 -3.16
CA HIS A 90 3.94 -3.11 -3.78
C HIS A 90 5.08 -3.81 -4.52
N GLU A 91 5.60 -4.91 -3.94
CA GLU A 91 6.56 -5.79 -4.61
C GLU A 91 5.93 -6.43 -5.85
N ASP A 92 4.70 -6.95 -5.74
CA ASP A 92 3.97 -7.54 -6.85
C ASP A 92 3.73 -6.52 -7.98
N PHE A 93 3.33 -5.29 -7.61
CA PHE A 93 3.16 -4.19 -8.57
C PHE A 93 4.48 -3.86 -9.27
N ALA A 94 5.55 -3.69 -8.51
CA ALA A 94 6.85 -3.33 -9.07
C ALA A 94 7.37 -4.41 -10.02
N ASN A 95 7.28 -5.69 -9.65
CA ASN A 95 7.66 -6.81 -10.50
C ASN A 95 6.84 -6.90 -11.79
N LYS A 96 5.57 -6.51 -11.77
CA LYS A 96 4.68 -6.62 -12.92
C LYS A 96 4.75 -5.43 -13.87
N TYR A 97 4.92 -4.23 -13.33
CA TYR A 97 4.70 -3.00 -14.10
C TYR A 97 5.93 -2.11 -14.23
N LEU A 98 6.96 -2.26 -13.37
CA LEU A 98 8.13 -1.39 -13.40
C LEU A 98 9.33 -2.05 -14.09
N ASP A 99 10.00 -1.25 -14.92
CA ASP A 99 11.26 -1.57 -15.58
C ASP A 99 12.41 -0.81 -14.90
N SER A 100 12.65 -1.12 -13.65
CA SER A 100 13.64 -0.45 -12.79
C SER A 100 14.45 -1.46 -11.98
N ASN A 101 15.53 -1.01 -11.32
CA ASN A 101 16.30 -1.86 -10.42
C ASN A 101 15.56 -2.01 -9.10
N LEU A 102 14.85 -3.13 -8.90
CA LEU A 102 14.09 -3.36 -7.68
C LEU A 102 15.02 -3.71 -6.52
N LYS A 103 14.82 -3.04 -5.39
CA LYS A 103 15.46 -3.31 -4.10
C LYS A 103 14.40 -3.75 -3.11
N VAL A 104 14.45 -5.01 -2.69
CA VAL A 104 13.47 -5.60 -1.78
C VAL A 104 14.01 -5.55 -0.36
N TYR A 105 13.22 -4.98 0.56
CA TYR A 105 13.58 -4.77 1.96
C TYR A 105 12.79 -5.68 2.89
N PRO A 106 13.40 -6.20 3.97
CA PRO A 106 12.69 -6.99 4.98
C PRO A 106 11.64 -6.15 5.73
N THR A 107 11.93 -4.86 5.95
CA THR A 107 11.06 -3.95 6.71
C THR A 107 10.93 -2.58 6.03
N GLN A 108 9.83 -1.90 6.32
CA GLN A 108 9.60 -0.52 5.89
C GLN A 108 10.66 0.44 6.47
N ASP A 109 11.08 0.23 7.71
CA ASP A 109 12.05 1.10 8.38
C ASP A 109 13.42 1.07 7.69
N GLU A 110 13.90 -0.11 7.29
CA GLU A 110 15.14 -0.23 6.53
C GLU A 110 15.05 0.47 5.17
N MET A 111 13.91 0.34 4.48
CA MET A 111 13.66 1.03 3.22
C MET A 111 13.62 2.54 3.41
N ASN A 112 12.96 3.03 4.45
CA ASN A 112 12.90 4.46 4.80
C ASN A 112 14.30 5.05 5.04
N LEU A 113 15.14 4.34 5.79
CA LEU A 113 16.53 4.76 6.07
C LEU A 113 17.38 4.79 4.81
N ASP A 114 17.19 3.84 3.90
CA ASP A 114 17.91 3.79 2.63
C ASP A 114 17.48 4.90 1.67
N LEU A 115 16.19 5.23 1.64
CA LEU A 115 15.70 6.39 0.88
C LEU A 115 16.29 7.70 1.44
N ALA A 116 16.20 7.91 2.76
CA ALA A 116 16.71 9.13 3.41
C ALA A 116 18.21 9.31 3.21
N ALA A 117 18.96 8.21 3.13
CA ALA A 117 20.40 8.22 2.87
C ALA A 117 20.77 8.28 1.37
N GLY A 118 19.79 8.31 0.46
CA GLY A 118 20.01 8.32 -0.98
C GLY A 118 20.60 7.03 -1.55
N ARG A 119 20.44 5.89 -0.86
CA ARG A 119 20.89 4.58 -1.35
C ARG A 119 19.90 3.93 -2.32
N ILE A 120 18.65 4.38 -2.30
CA ILE A 120 17.64 4.16 -3.33
C ILE A 120 17.09 5.50 -3.81
N ASP A 121 16.60 5.52 -5.03
CA ASP A 121 16.12 6.75 -5.69
C ASP A 121 14.65 7.04 -5.37
N ALA A 122 13.87 6.00 -5.15
CA ALA A 122 12.47 6.08 -4.74
C ALA A 122 12.03 4.84 -3.98
N MET A 123 10.88 4.93 -3.30
CA MET A 123 10.18 3.78 -2.72
C MET A 123 8.71 3.81 -3.11
N LEU A 124 8.08 2.63 -3.11
CA LEU A 124 6.65 2.43 -3.30
C LEU A 124 6.06 1.77 -2.05
N CYS A 125 5.10 2.42 -1.43
CA CYS A 125 4.39 1.90 -0.25
C CYS A 125 3.04 2.60 -0.07
N ASP A 126 2.29 2.19 0.95
CA ASP A 126 1.05 2.88 1.36
C ASP A 126 1.34 4.29 1.85
N VAL A 127 0.44 5.21 1.52
CA VAL A 127 0.63 6.65 1.80
C VAL A 127 0.81 6.91 3.29
N GLY A 128 -0.04 6.35 4.17
CA GLY A 128 0.03 6.59 5.60
C GLY A 128 1.32 6.10 6.24
N THR A 129 1.86 4.99 5.75
CA THR A 129 3.14 4.45 6.23
C THR A 129 4.31 5.40 5.94
N ALA A 130 4.35 5.97 4.75
CA ALA A 130 5.40 6.92 4.39
C ALA A 130 5.19 8.30 5.03
N GLU A 131 3.94 8.78 5.13
CA GLU A 131 3.63 10.06 5.79
C GLU A 131 4.07 10.08 7.25
N ALA A 132 3.87 8.98 7.99
CA ALA A 132 4.38 8.85 9.36
C ALA A 132 5.92 9.00 9.43
N PHE A 133 6.65 8.47 8.46
CA PHE A 133 8.10 8.67 8.37
C PHE A 133 8.45 10.12 8.00
N MET A 134 7.73 10.75 7.06
CA MET A 134 7.97 12.13 6.63
C MET A 134 7.82 13.15 7.76
N GLU A 135 7.02 12.86 8.79
CA GLU A 135 6.87 13.69 10.00
C GLU A 135 8.09 13.61 10.93
N THR A 136 8.96 12.62 10.75
CA THR A 136 10.20 12.53 11.53
C THR A 136 11.31 13.41 10.95
N SER A 137 12.32 13.73 11.76
CA SER A 137 13.50 14.45 11.29
C SER A 137 14.27 13.73 10.18
N GLY A 138 14.21 12.38 10.17
CA GLY A 138 14.83 11.54 9.13
C GLY A 138 14.10 11.58 7.80
N GLY A 139 12.79 11.81 7.82
CA GLY A 139 11.93 11.83 6.64
C GLY A 139 11.59 13.22 6.09
N SER A 140 12.07 14.29 6.72
CA SER A 140 11.68 15.69 6.38
C SER A 140 11.99 16.12 4.95
N ASN A 141 12.91 15.44 4.27
CA ASN A 141 13.27 15.70 2.88
C ASN A 141 12.60 14.75 1.89
N VAL A 142 11.71 13.87 2.36
CA VAL A 142 10.96 12.94 1.52
C VAL A 142 9.70 13.63 1.00
N VAL A 143 9.40 13.44 -0.26
CA VAL A 143 8.22 13.98 -0.94
C VAL A 143 7.54 12.90 -1.77
N THR A 144 6.26 13.08 -2.03
CA THR A 144 5.51 12.21 -2.94
C THR A 144 5.73 12.61 -4.39
N PHE A 145 5.68 11.64 -5.31
CA PHE A 145 5.60 11.90 -6.75
C PHE A 145 4.70 10.87 -7.44
N GLY A 146 4.38 11.12 -8.70
CA GLY A 146 3.55 10.22 -9.48
C GLY A 146 2.09 10.15 -9.03
N PRO A 147 1.32 9.17 -9.57
CA PRO A 147 -0.10 9.01 -9.27
C PRO A 147 -0.34 8.29 -7.94
N ASN A 148 -1.55 8.44 -7.40
CA ASN A 148 -2.11 7.44 -6.49
C ASN A 148 -2.41 6.18 -7.29
N VAL A 149 -1.92 5.03 -6.84
CA VAL A 149 -2.11 3.74 -7.52
C VAL A 149 -3.07 2.88 -6.70
N PHE A 150 -4.09 2.31 -7.35
CA PHE A 150 -5.11 1.47 -6.71
C PHE A 150 -5.74 0.48 -7.68
N GLY A 151 -6.54 -0.43 -7.16
CA GLY A 151 -7.23 -1.47 -7.94
C GLY A 151 -6.33 -2.61 -8.37
N GLY A 152 -6.88 -3.52 -9.16
CA GLY A 152 -6.18 -4.68 -9.68
C GLY A 152 -5.47 -5.51 -8.61
N LEU A 153 -4.20 -5.77 -8.79
CA LEU A 153 -3.40 -6.55 -7.84
C LEU A 153 -3.17 -5.86 -6.47
N LEU A 154 -3.41 -4.54 -6.37
CA LEU A 154 -3.34 -3.83 -5.09
C LEU A 154 -4.56 -4.11 -4.20
N GLY A 155 -5.64 -4.67 -4.76
CA GLY A 155 -6.80 -5.13 -4.02
C GLY A 155 -7.87 -4.05 -3.78
N GLU A 156 -8.84 -4.42 -2.92
CA GLU A 156 -10.09 -3.67 -2.69
C GLU A 156 -10.08 -2.87 -1.38
N GLY A 157 -8.92 -2.60 -0.82
CA GLY A 157 -8.75 -1.96 0.47
C GLY A 157 -8.17 -2.92 1.52
N VAL A 158 -8.20 -2.53 2.78
CA VAL A 158 -7.59 -3.23 3.91
C VAL A 158 -8.67 -3.92 4.74
N GLY A 159 -8.51 -5.22 4.98
CA GLY A 159 -9.44 -6.04 5.76
C GLY A 159 -8.74 -6.88 6.82
N ALA A 160 -9.52 -7.40 7.77
CA ALA A 160 -9.01 -8.39 8.72
C ALA A 160 -8.89 -9.75 8.04
N GLY A 161 -7.68 -10.34 8.06
CA GLY A 161 -7.44 -11.69 7.54
C GLY A 161 -7.85 -12.76 8.55
N ILE A 162 -8.64 -13.74 8.12
CA ILE A 162 -9.26 -14.77 8.96
C ILE A 162 -9.13 -16.12 8.25
N ARG A 163 -8.96 -17.23 8.99
CA ARG A 163 -8.94 -18.58 8.37
C ARG A 163 -10.25 -18.85 7.62
N GLN A 164 -10.17 -19.54 6.50
CA GLN A 164 -11.37 -19.87 5.69
C GLN A 164 -12.43 -20.67 6.45
N GLY A 165 -12.02 -21.47 7.45
CA GLY A 165 -12.92 -22.25 8.29
C GLY A 165 -13.65 -21.45 9.38
N ASP A 166 -13.24 -20.22 9.68
CA ASP A 166 -13.74 -19.43 10.80
C ASP A 166 -14.86 -18.45 10.37
N ALA A 167 -15.90 -18.98 9.73
CA ALA A 167 -16.99 -18.17 9.16
C ALA A 167 -17.72 -17.32 10.21
N ASP A 168 -17.90 -17.85 11.43
CA ASP A 168 -18.57 -17.13 12.53
C ASP A 168 -17.74 -15.92 12.96
N LEU A 169 -16.41 -16.09 13.09
CA LEU A 169 -15.49 -15.02 13.42
C LEU A 169 -15.51 -13.93 12.33
N LYS A 170 -15.49 -14.35 11.05
CA LYS A 170 -15.63 -13.42 9.93
C LYS A 170 -16.91 -12.60 10.03
N ALA A 171 -18.05 -13.26 10.30
CA ALA A 171 -19.36 -12.58 10.43
C ALA A 171 -19.35 -11.55 11.58
N MET A 172 -18.68 -11.85 12.70
CA MET A 172 -18.53 -10.90 13.82
C MET A 172 -17.71 -9.68 13.40
N PHE A 173 -16.59 -9.86 12.69
CA PHE A 173 -15.79 -8.76 12.16
C PHE A 173 -16.56 -7.94 11.12
N ASP A 174 -17.25 -8.60 10.19
CA ASP A 174 -18.07 -7.93 9.16
C ASP A 174 -19.14 -7.03 9.78
N LYS A 175 -19.79 -7.51 10.85
CA LYS A 175 -20.78 -6.72 11.57
C LYS A 175 -20.15 -5.55 12.31
N ALA A 176 -19.09 -5.78 13.07
CA ALA A 176 -18.42 -4.74 13.85
C ALA A 176 -17.87 -3.62 12.96
N ILE A 177 -17.26 -3.99 11.81
CA ILE A 177 -16.75 -3.03 10.84
C ILE A 177 -17.90 -2.24 10.20
N ALA A 178 -18.99 -2.91 9.82
CA ALA A 178 -20.17 -2.23 9.27
C ALA A 178 -20.78 -1.24 10.25
N ASP A 179 -20.93 -1.63 11.52
CA ASP A 179 -21.46 -0.76 12.57
C ASP A 179 -20.54 0.47 12.78
N ALA A 180 -19.21 0.23 12.87
CA ALA A 180 -18.22 1.29 13.08
C ALA A 180 -18.05 2.23 11.85
N ALA A 181 -18.32 1.73 10.65
CA ALA A 181 -18.41 2.58 9.45
C ALA A 181 -19.67 3.44 9.48
N ALA A 182 -20.82 2.84 9.84
CA ALA A 182 -22.10 3.52 9.85
C ALA A 182 -22.22 4.63 10.92
N ASP A 183 -21.58 4.45 12.07
CA ASP A 183 -21.60 5.44 13.17
C ASP A 183 -20.45 6.47 13.07
N GLY A 184 -19.60 6.39 12.04
CA GLY A 184 -18.48 7.29 11.80
C GLY A 184 -17.24 7.02 12.67
N THR A 185 -17.22 5.93 13.42
CA THR A 185 -16.08 5.56 14.28
C THR A 185 -14.81 5.36 13.44
N ILE A 186 -14.91 4.67 12.29
CA ILE A 186 -13.75 4.44 11.41
C ILE A 186 -13.22 5.78 10.88
N SER A 187 -14.08 6.66 10.36
CA SER A 187 -13.68 7.99 9.88
C SER A 187 -12.99 8.80 10.98
N LYS A 188 -13.53 8.79 12.20
CA LYS A 188 -12.94 9.49 13.35
C LYS A 188 -11.55 8.98 13.70
N ILE A 189 -11.37 7.66 13.76
CA ILE A 189 -10.07 7.03 14.04
C ILE A 189 -9.09 7.35 12.89
N SER A 190 -9.53 7.24 11.64
CA SER A 190 -8.75 7.56 10.46
C SER A 190 -8.24 9.00 10.48
N MET A 191 -9.13 9.96 10.74
CA MET A 191 -8.76 11.38 10.89
C MET A 191 -7.78 11.63 12.02
N GLN A 192 -7.91 10.88 13.12
CA GLN A 192 -7.01 11.03 14.28
C GLN A 192 -5.59 10.56 13.98
N TRP A 193 -5.44 9.44 13.27
CA TRP A 193 -4.15 8.79 13.07
C TRP A 193 -3.46 9.14 11.74
N PHE A 194 -4.24 9.46 10.71
CA PHE A 194 -3.73 9.73 9.36
C PHE A 194 -4.02 11.15 8.88
N GLY A 195 -4.75 11.96 9.65
CA GLY A 195 -5.11 13.33 9.24
C GLY A 195 -6.08 13.38 8.05
N LYS A 196 -6.61 12.25 7.60
CA LYS A 196 -7.51 12.12 6.46
C LYS A 196 -8.51 10.99 6.70
N ASP A 197 -9.67 11.06 6.05
CA ASP A 197 -10.67 10.00 6.10
C ASP A 197 -10.32 8.91 5.08
N LEU A 198 -9.98 7.72 5.58
CA LEU A 198 -9.68 6.51 4.81
C LEU A 198 -10.77 5.45 4.96
N ALA A 199 -11.94 5.78 5.54
CA ALA A 199 -13.09 4.88 5.61
C ALA A 199 -13.51 4.44 4.19
N PRO A 200 -13.97 3.16 4.03
CA PRO A 200 -14.37 2.61 2.73
C PRO A 200 -15.58 3.30 2.13
#